data_91e1b8ffc7b9d596f4bb4f5dc89c5635
#
_entry.id   91e1b8ffc7b9d596f4bb4f5dc89c5635
#
_cell.length_a   1.000
_cell.length_b   1.000
_cell.length_c   1.000
_cell.angle_alpha   90.00
_cell.angle_beta   90.00
_cell.angle_gamma   90.00
#
_symmetry.space_group_name_H-M   'P 1'
#
loop_
_entity.id
_entity.type
_entity.pdbx_description
1 polymer ?
#
loop_
_entity_poly.entity_id
_entity_poly.type
_entity_poly.pdbx_seq_one_letter_code
_entity_poly.pdbx_strand_id
1 'polypeptide(L)'
;GEYHGRRALMSFEVGKKALDFLVANSGNRVNLEVDFFGGEPLMNWDVVKQLVEYGRSLEKSNNKKFRFTLTTNGILLNDEILEFVNKEMGNIVLSIDGRKEINDKMRPFRGGQGSYDIIVPKFQKVAESRDQMNYYVRGTFTHNNLDFSKDVLHLADLGFKQISVEPVVAQPTDDYAIREEDLPILKEEYDKLAVEMIKRKKEGKAFNFFHFMIDLQGGPCVAKRLSGCGSGTEYLAVTPWGDLYPCHQFVGNEKFLMGNVDTGVVRDDIRDEFKCCNVYAKDKCKKCFAKFYCSGGCAA
;
A
#
# COMPACT_ATOMS: atom_id res chain seq x y z
N GLY A 1 -8.19 -5.42 -4.83
CA GLY A 1 -9.43 -5.92 -4.23
C GLY A 1 -10.47 -6.15 -5.31
N GLU A 2 -11.08 -7.31 -5.28
CA GLU A 2 -12.15 -7.63 -6.19
C GLU A 2 -13.46 -7.05 -5.65
N TYR A 3 -13.92 -5.96 -6.22
CA TYR A 3 -15.24 -5.40 -5.89
C TYR A 3 -16.40 -6.25 -6.45
N HIS A 4 -16.14 -7.51 -6.85
CA HIS A 4 -17.09 -8.46 -7.45
C HIS A 4 -18.02 -7.83 -8.50
N GLY A 5 -17.44 -7.03 -9.40
CA GLY A 5 -18.15 -6.33 -10.48
C GLY A 5 -18.93 -5.08 -10.07
N ARG A 6 -19.08 -4.78 -8.78
CA ARG A 6 -19.71 -3.53 -8.33
C ARG A 6 -18.76 -2.34 -8.57
N ARG A 7 -19.30 -1.27 -9.14
CA ARG A 7 -18.55 -0.03 -9.42
C ARG A 7 -19.29 1.15 -8.84
N ALA A 8 -18.62 1.95 -8.03
CA ALA A 8 -19.13 3.21 -7.50
C ALA A 8 -17.97 4.15 -7.17
N LEU A 9 -18.26 5.44 -7.22
CA LEU A 9 -17.43 6.47 -6.61
C LEU A 9 -17.97 6.72 -5.20
N MET A 10 -17.09 6.88 -4.22
CA MET A 10 -17.47 7.24 -2.86
C MET A 10 -18.04 8.66 -2.87
N SER A 11 -19.19 8.88 -2.23
CA SER A 11 -19.73 10.22 -2.02
C SER A 11 -18.95 10.94 -0.91
N PHE A 12 -18.99 12.27 -0.93
CA PHE A 12 -18.42 13.06 0.16
C PHE A 12 -19.01 12.66 1.52
N GLU A 13 -20.32 12.45 1.60
CA GLU A 13 -20.99 12.07 2.84
C GLU A 13 -20.50 10.76 3.44
N VAL A 14 -20.26 9.74 2.61
CA VAL A 14 -19.70 8.46 3.08
C VAL A 14 -18.25 8.66 3.55
N GLY A 15 -17.43 9.37 2.79
CA GLY A 15 -16.05 9.67 3.17
C GLY A 15 -15.96 10.52 4.45
N LYS A 16 -16.87 11.50 4.60
CA LYS A 16 -17.00 12.31 5.82
C LYS A 16 -17.29 11.43 7.04
N LYS A 17 -18.29 10.54 6.95
CA LYS A 17 -18.61 9.60 8.03
C LYS A 17 -17.44 8.67 8.35
N ALA A 18 -16.65 8.26 7.35
CA ALA A 18 -15.44 7.46 7.56
C ALA A 18 -14.38 8.22 8.36
N LEU A 19 -14.17 9.50 8.10
CA LEU A 19 -13.25 10.35 8.87
C LEU A 19 -13.77 10.60 10.30
N ASP A 20 -15.07 10.84 10.46
CA ASP A 20 -15.71 10.98 11.78
C ASP A 20 -15.56 9.68 12.59
N PHE A 21 -15.80 8.52 11.95
CA PHE A 21 -15.60 7.20 12.55
C PHE A 21 -14.13 6.99 12.99
N LEU A 22 -13.17 7.35 12.15
CA LEU A 22 -11.75 7.25 12.48
C LEU A 22 -11.39 8.10 13.70
N VAL A 23 -11.85 9.35 13.74
CA VAL A 23 -11.62 10.24 14.89
C VAL A 23 -12.25 9.66 16.16
N ALA A 24 -13.51 9.25 16.10
CA ALA A 24 -14.24 8.70 17.26
C ALA A 24 -13.58 7.43 17.83
N ASN A 25 -12.99 6.58 16.98
CA ASN A 25 -12.38 5.31 17.38
C ASN A 25 -10.86 5.39 17.62
N SER A 26 -10.24 6.55 17.42
CA SER A 26 -8.79 6.70 17.56
C SER A 26 -8.29 6.89 19.02
N GLY A 27 -9.20 7.05 19.97
CA GLY A 27 -8.83 7.27 21.39
C GLY A 27 -7.82 8.42 21.56
N ASN A 28 -6.74 8.16 22.27
CA ASN A 28 -5.68 9.17 22.54
C ASN A 28 -4.63 9.28 21.41
N ARG A 29 -4.77 8.55 20.29
CA ARG A 29 -3.84 8.65 19.16
C ARG A 29 -3.98 10.01 18.49
N VAL A 30 -2.90 10.77 18.45
CA VAL A 30 -2.85 12.08 17.82
C VAL A 30 -2.71 11.96 16.29
N ASN A 31 -1.81 11.09 15.83
CA ASN A 31 -1.53 10.92 14.41
C ASN A 31 -2.48 9.88 13.80
N LEU A 32 -3.22 10.29 12.77
CA LEU A 32 -4.15 9.45 12.02
C LEU A 32 -3.71 9.38 10.55
N GLU A 33 -3.77 8.20 9.97
CA GLU A 33 -3.39 7.98 8.57
C GLU A 33 -4.64 7.63 7.74
N VAL A 34 -4.74 8.25 6.57
CA VAL A 34 -5.80 8.02 5.60
C VAL A 34 -5.15 7.81 4.24
N ASP A 35 -5.40 6.66 3.62
CA ASP A 35 -4.95 6.36 2.25
C ASP A 35 -6.14 6.39 1.29
N PHE A 36 -6.10 7.32 0.34
CA PHE A 36 -7.01 7.33 -0.80
C PHE A 36 -6.55 6.26 -1.79
N PHE A 37 -7.26 5.15 -1.75
CA PHE A 37 -6.98 3.93 -2.47
C PHE A 37 -8.22 3.49 -3.26
N GLY A 38 -8.15 2.35 -3.92
CA GLY A 38 -9.31 1.74 -4.58
C GLY A 38 -9.00 1.41 -6.03
N GLY A 39 -9.96 1.63 -6.96
CA GLY A 39 -9.72 1.47 -8.39
C GLY A 39 -8.74 2.52 -8.90
N GLU A 40 -9.14 3.80 -8.85
CA GLU A 40 -8.30 4.96 -9.12
C GLU A 40 -8.89 6.20 -8.42
N PRO A 41 -8.28 6.70 -7.34
CA PRO A 41 -8.85 7.83 -6.59
C PRO A 41 -8.89 9.14 -7.38
N LEU A 42 -8.03 9.33 -8.38
CA LEU A 42 -8.08 10.53 -9.23
C LEU A 42 -9.34 10.61 -10.10
N MET A 43 -10.09 9.52 -10.28
CA MET A 43 -11.42 9.56 -10.90
C MET A 43 -12.47 10.24 -10.01
N ASN A 44 -12.17 10.40 -8.72
CA ASN A 44 -13.05 11.01 -7.71
C ASN A 44 -12.36 12.22 -7.05
N TRP A 45 -11.55 12.94 -7.82
CA TRP A 45 -10.61 13.93 -7.32
C TRP A 45 -11.26 15.04 -6.50
N ASP A 46 -12.44 15.52 -6.91
CA ASP A 46 -13.14 16.58 -6.18
C ASP A 46 -13.56 16.13 -4.78
N VAL A 47 -13.99 14.89 -4.64
CA VAL A 47 -14.31 14.32 -3.32
C VAL A 47 -13.04 14.11 -2.48
N VAL A 48 -11.94 13.68 -3.08
CA VAL A 48 -10.64 13.58 -2.37
C VAL A 48 -10.22 14.92 -1.80
N LYS A 49 -10.29 16.00 -2.60
CA LYS A 49 -9.98 17.38 -2.12
C LYS A 49 -10.87 17.78 -0.95
N GLN A 50 -12.18 17.59 -1.08
CA GLN A 50 -13.16 17.92 -0.02
C GLN A 50 -12.89 17.12 1.26
N LEU A 51 -12.53 15.85 1.18
CA LEU A 51 -12.23 15.01 2.33
C LEU A 51 -10.94 15.42 3.02
N VAL A 52 -9.91 15.83 2.27
CA VAL A 52 -8.68 16.37 2.85
C VAL A 52 -8.97 17.66 3.61
N GLU A 53 -9.72 18.58 3.01
CA GLU A 53 -10.12 19.84 3.65
C GLU A 53 -10.96 19.59 4.90
N TYR A 54 -11.92 18.67 4.82
CA TYR A 54 -12.73 18.27 5.98
C TYR A 54 -11.87 17.67 7.09
N GLY A 55 -10.96 16.74 6.77
CA GLY A 55 -10.04 16.14 7.75
C GLY A 55 -9.17 17.20 8.44
N ARG A 56 -8.64 18.18 7.69
CA ARG A 56 -7.90 19.32 8.26
C ARG A 56 -8.76 20.13 9.25
N SER A 57 -10.05 20.31 8.95
CA SER A 57 -10.96 21.04 9.85
C SER A 57 -11.17 20.33 11.20
N LEU A 58 -11.05 19.00 11.23
CA LEU A 58 -11.20 18.20 12.44
C LEU A 58 -9.97 18.23 13.36
N GLU A 59 -8.79 18.61 12.86
CA GLU A 59 -7.52 18.44 13.57
C GLU A 59 -7.47 19.19 14.90
N LYS A 60 -7.77 20.50 14.89
CA LYS A 60 -7.63 21.35 16.06
C LYS A 60 -8.63 20.99 17.16
N SER A 61 -9.89 20.80 16.82
CA SER A 61 -10.97 20.54 17.79
C SER A 61 -10.84 19.18 18.46
N ASN A 62 -10.26 18.20 17.78
CA ASN A 62 -10.12 16.82 18.28
C ASN A 62 -8.70 16.47 18.74
N ASN A 63 -7.76 17.40 18.71
CA ASN A 63 -6.34 17.14 18.98
C ASN A 63 -5.80 16.00 18.11
N LYS A 64 -6.09 16.05 16.81
CA LYS A 64 -5.66 15.05 15.81
C LYS A 64 -4.76 15.71 14.77
N LYS A 65 -4.00 14.88 14.07
CA LYS A 65 -3.15 15.27 12.95
C LYS A 65 -3.26 14.20 11.86
N PHE A 66 -3.85 14.57 10.74
CA PHE A 66 -4.01 13.65 9.61
C PHE A 66 -2.78 13.63 8.73
N ARG A 67 -2.35 12.43 8.36
CA ARG A 67 -1.43 12.19 7.28
C ARG A 67 -2.19 11.51 6.14
N PHE A 68 -2.37 12.25 5.06
CA PHE A 68 -3.02 11.72 3.86
C PHE A 68 -2.00 11.09 2.93
N THR A 69 -2.35 9.96 2.36
CA THR A 69 -1.63 9.26 1.31
C THR A 69 -2.54 9.10 0.09
N LEU A 70 -1.99 9.22 -1.10
CA LEU A 70 -2.68 8.97 -2.36
C LEU A 70 -1.99 7.82 -3.08
N THR A 71 -2.74 6.77 -3.44
CA THR A 71 -2.25 5.65 -4.25
C THR A 71 -2.89 5.72 -5.63
N THR A 72 -2.09 5.94 -6.68
CA THR A 72 -2.61 6.19 -8.04
C THR A 72 -1.86 5.39 -9.12
N ASN A 73 -2.57 5.06 -10.19
CA ASN A 73 -1.99 4.53 -11.43
C ASN A 73 -1.35 5.62 -12.31
N GLY A 74 -1.49 6.90 -11.96
CA GLY A 74 -0.85 8.05 -12.59
C GLY A 74 -1.45 8.52 -13.92
N ILE A 75 -2.40 7.81 -14.49
CA ILE A 75 -2.95 8.16 -15.81
C ILE A 75 -3.56 9.56 -15.82
N LEU A 76 -4.34 9.90 -14.79
CA LEU A 76 -5.02 11.17 -14.64
C LEU A 76 -4.16 12.27 -13.98
N LEU A 77 -2.95 11.91 -13.51
CA LEU A 77 -2.05 12.87 -12.87
C LEU A 77 -1.67 14.00 -13.82
N ASN A 78 -1.81 15.24 -13.35
CA ASN A 78 -1.47 16.47 -14.04
C ASN A 78 -0.84 17.49 -13.07
N ASP A 79 -0.49 18.68 -13.53
CA ASP A 79 0.22 19.68 -12.74
C ASP A 79 -0.62 20.24 -11.59
N GLU A 80 -1.92 20.45 -11.78
CA GLU A 80 -2.85 20.93 -10.75
C GLU A 80 -2.95 19.89 -9.61
N ILE A 81 -3.11 18.61 -9.96
CA ILE A 81 -3.15 17.52 -9.00
C ILE A 81 -1.82 17.42 -8.26
N LEU A 82 -0.70 17.53 -8.97
CA LEU A 82 0.63 17.46 -8.37
C LEU A 82 0.87 18.60 -7.36
N GLU A 83 0.45 19.81 -7.66
CA GLU A 83 0.55 20.95 -6.74
C GLU A 83 -0.22 20.66 -5.43
N PHE A 84 -1.47 20.22 -5.54
CA PHE A 84 -2.28 19.85 -4.37
C PHE A 84 -1.65 18.69 -3.58
N VAL A 85 -1.18 17.65 -4.27
CA VAL A 85 -0.55 16.48 -3.65
C VAL A 85 0.72 16.89 -2.89
N ASN A 86 1.53 17.76 -3.45
CA ASN A 86 2.75 18.23 -2.79
C ASN A 86 2.45 19.08 -1.54
N LYS A 87 1.35 19.81 -1.54
CA LYS A 87 0.94 20.63 -0.40
C LYS A 87 0.28 19.82 0.71
N GLU A 88 -0.63 18.93 0.37
CA GLU A 88 -1.56 18.33 1.34
C GLU A 88 -1.24 16.87 1.67
N MET A 89 -0.65 16.10 0.75
CA MET A 89 -0.40 14.69 0.94
C MET A 89 0.96 14.43 1.60
N GLY A 90 0.95 13.77 2.75
CA GLY A 90 2.17 13.34 3.43
C GLY A 90 2.95 12.27 2.67
N ASN A 91 2.30 11.55 1.77
CA ASN A 91 2.91 10.53 0.92
C ASN A 91 2.11 10.35 -0.37
N ILE A 92 2.76 9.85 -1.43
CA ILE A 92 2.12 9.39 -2.65
C ILE A 92 2.71 8.06 -3.11
N VAL A 93 1.86 7.13 -3.47
CA VAL A 93 2.23 5.81 -4.01
C VAL A 93 1.88 5.76 -5.49
N LEU A 94 2.88 5.53 -6.30
CA LEU A 94 2.84 5.55 -7.77
C LEU A 94 2.90 4.11 -8.28
N SER A 95 1.80 3.61 -8.83
CA SER A 95 1.67 2.20 -9.21
C SER A 95 2.36 1.90 -10.54
N ILE A 96 3.48 1.17 -10.49
CA ILE A 96 4.25 0.70 -11.66
C ILE A 96 4.95 -0.61 -11.31
N ASP A 97 4.86 -1.63 -12.18
CA ASP A 97 5.33 -2.97 -11.86
C ASP A 97 6.80 -3.23 -12.25
N GLY A 98 7.49 -2.27 -12.88
CA GLY A 98 8.90 -2.40 -13.26
C GLY A 98 9.17 -2.09 -14.72
N ARG A 99 9.88 -2.99 -15.43
CA ARG A 99 10.18 -2.86 -16.86
C ARG A 99 8.92 -2.70 -17.70
N LYS A 100 9.05 -2.04 -18.84
CA LYS A 100 7.93 -1.70 -19.71
C LYS A 100 7.06 -2.92 -20.06
N GLU A 101 7.68 -4.01 -20.48
CA GLU A 101 6.98 -5.25 -20.87
C GLU A 101 6.19 -5.88 -19.71
N ILE A 102 6.72 -5.78 -18.49
CA ILE A 102 6.04 -6.28 -17.28
C ILE A 102 4.87 -5.37 -16.93
N ASN A 103 5.13 -4.06 -16.85
CA ASN A 103 4.09 -3.08 -16.53
C ASN A 103 2.94 -3.12 -17.53
N ASP A 104 3.24 -3.10 -18.83
CA ASP A 104 2.23 -3.02 -19.88
C ASP A 104 1.40 -4.31 -20.01
N LYS A 105 1.97 -5.46 -19.62
CA LYS A 105 1.24 -6.73 -19.51
C LYS A 105 0.24 -6.72 -18.35
N MET A 106 0.63 -6.14 -17.19
CA MET A 106 -0.18 -6.19 -15.97
C MET A 106 -1.14 -4.98 -15.84
N ARG A 107 -0.80 -3.85 -16.47
CA ARG A 107 -1.54 -2.58 -16.41
C ARG A 107 -1.86 -2.02 -17.81
N PRO A 108 -2.50 -2.80 -18.69
CA PRO A 108 -2.90 -2.29 -20.00
C PRO A 108 -4.11 -1.36 -19.88
N PHE A 109 -4.26 -0.46 -20.83
CA PHE A 109 -5.54 0.20 -21.09
C PHE A 109 -6.58 -0.81 -21.57
N ARG A 110 -7.86 -0.44 -21.53
CA ARG A 110 -8.96 -1.28 -22.06
C ARG A 110 -8.78 -1.65 -23.54
N GLY A 111 -8.08 -0.81 -24.32
CA GLY A 111 -7.74 -1.07 -25.72
C GLY A 111 -6.49 -1.93 -25.91
N GLY A 112 -5.86 -2.44 -24.85
CA GLY A 112 -4.67 -3.28 -24.90
C GLY A 112 -3.36 -2.52 -25.03
N GLN A 113 -3.38 -1.18 -25.17
CA GLN A 113 -2.15 -0.38 -25.20
C GLN A 113 -1.51 -0.35 -23.80
N GLY A 114 -0.18 -0.29 -23.76
CA GLY A 114 0.57 -0.17 -22.51
C GLY A 114 0.42 1.22 -21.87
N SER A 115 0.54 1.27 -20.56
CA SER A 115 0.47 2.52 -19.77
C SER A 115 1.83 3.14 -19.46
N TYR A 116 2.91 2.35 -19.59
CA TYR A 116 4.26 2.70 -19.14
C TYR A 116 4.77 4.05 -19.66
N ASP A 117 4.74 4.26 -20.97
CA ASP A 117 5.28 5.48 -21.61
C ASP A 117 4.54 6.76 -21.17
N ILE A 118 3.29 6.61 -20.71
CA ILE A 118 2.46 7.72 -20.23
C ILE A 118 2.77 8.05 -18.77
N ILE A 119 2.94 7.01 -17.93
CA ILE A 119 3.05 7.21 -16.49
C ILE A 119 4.47 7.55 -16.04
N VAL A 120 5.51 6.97 -16.67
CA VAL A 120 6.91 7.17 -16.24
C VAL A 120 7.31 8.63 -16.18
N PRO A 121 7.10 9.48 -17.22
CA PRO A 121 7.47 10.89 -17.14
C PRO A 121 6.73 11.64 -16.03
N LYS A 122 5.47 11.30 -15.78
CA LYS A 122 4.68 11.89 -14.70
C LYS A 122 5.22 11.49 -13.32
N PHE A 123 5.61 10.23 -13.15
CA PHE A 123 6.18 9.73 -11.89
C PHE A 123 7.55 10.32 -11.60
N GLN A 124 8.38 10.50 -12.62
CA GLN A 124 9.65 11.21 -12.47
C GLN A 124 9.43 12.66 -12.01
N LYS A 125 8.47 13.37 -12.58
CA LYS A 125 8.09 14.71 -12.17
C LYS A 125 7.62 14.75 -10.70
N VAL A 126 6.83 13.76 -10.26
CA VAL A 126 6.44 13.63 -8.83
C VAL A 126 7.67 13.46 -7.95
N ALA A 127 8.55 12.51 -8.28
CA ALA A 127 9.74 12.20 -7.49
C ALA A 127 10.67 13.42 -7.36
N GLU A 128 10.89 14.14 -8.46
CA GLU A 128 11.70 15.37 -8.50
C GLU A 128 11.07 16.49 -7.68
N SER A 129 9.77 16.75 -7.84
CA SER A 129 9.06 17.83 -7.13
C SER A 129 8.98 17.60 -5.62
N ARG A 130 9.28 16.39 -5.15
CA ARG A 130 9.33 16.00 -3.73
C ARG A 130 10.74 15.75 -3.22
N ASP A 131 11.78 16.21 -3.94
CA ASP A 131 13.20 16.01 -3.58
C ASP A 131 13.53 14.54 -3.29
N GLN A 132 12.94 13.62 -4.05
CA GLN A 132 13.07 12.16 -3.90
C GLN A 132 12.62 11.62 -2.52
N MET A 133 11.70 12.32 -1.83
CA MET A 133 11.20 11.97 -0.50
C MET A 133 9.66 11.86 -0.50
N ASN A 134 9.13 11.10 0.46
CA ASN A 134 7.68 11.02 0.71
C ASN A 134 6.87 10.56 -0.51
N TYR A 135 7.42 9.64 -1.28
CA TYR A 135 6.74 8.90 -2.34
C TYR A 135 7.28 7.47 -2.38
N TYR A 136 6.55 6.58 -3.03
CA TYR A 136 7.04 5.28 -3.46
C TYR A 136 6.56 5.01 -4.88
N VAL A 137 7.47 4.53 -5.76
CA VAL A 137 7.04 3.74 -6.92
C VAL A 137 6.80 2.33 -6.41
N ARG A 138 5.58 1.82 -6.64
CA ARG A 138 5.16 0.53 -6.08
C ARG A 138 4.64 -0.39 -7.17
N GLY A 139 5.25 -1.56 -7.23
CA GLY A 139 4.89 -2.63 -8.16
C GLY A 139 4.60 -3.93 -7.45
N THR A 140 4.23 -4.92 -8.25
CA THR A 140 3.96 -6.27 -7.79
C THR A 140 4.68 -7.26 -8.69
N PHE A 141 5.41 -8.22 -8.11
CA PHE A 141 5.95 -9.34 -8.85
C PHE A 141 5.11 -10.60 -8.63
N THR A 142 5.11 -11.47 -9.63
CA THR A 142 4.24 -12.64 -9.72
C THR A 142 5.07 -13.85 -10.17
N HIS A 143 4.46 -15.02 -10.24
CA HIS A 143 5.06 -16.19 -10.90
C HIS A 143 5.59 -15.89 -12.32
N ASN A 144 4.98 -14.94 -13.02
CA ASN A 144 5.34 -14.60 -14.40
C ASN A 144 6.59 -13.69 -14.54
N ASN A 145 7.09 -13.09 -13.44
CA ASN A 145 8.28 -12.23 -13.43
C ASN A 145 9.11 -12.45 -12.16
N LEU A 146 9.55 -13.69 -11.97
CA LEU A 146 10.38 -14.08 -10.82
C LEU A 146 11.72 -13.32 -10.76
N ASP A 147 12.21 -12.81 -11.90
CA ASP A 147 13.40 -11.95 -12.02
C ASP A 147 13.15 -10.50 -11.60
N PHE A 148 12.33 -10.30 -10.57
CA PHE A 148 11.87 -9.00 -10.09
C PHE A 148 12.99 -8.04 -9.69
N SER A 149 14.18 -8.56 -9.38
CA SER A 149 15.36 -7.72 -9.11
C SER A 149 15.67 -6.80 -10.28
N LYS A 150 15.46 -7.27 -11.53
CA LYS A 150 15.62 -6.47 -12.74
C LYS A 150 14.59 -5.35 -12.82
N ASP A 151 13.36 -5.58 -12.34
CA ASP A 151 12.31 -4.57 -12.29
C ASP A 151 12.65 -3.46 -11.28
N VAL A 152 13.14 -3.85 -10.09
CA VAL A 152 13.61 -2.90 -9.07
C VAL A 152 14.80 -2.07 -9.58
N LEU A 153 15.78 -2.71 -10.21
CA LEU A 153 16.96 -2.03 -10.75
C LEU A 153 16.60 -1.11 -11.91
N HIS A 154 15.66 -1.52 -12.76
CA HIS A 154 15.13 -0.69 -13.83
C HIS A 154 14.47 0.60 -13.29
N LEU A 155 13.64 0.48 -12.25
CA LEU A 155 13.05 1.65 -11.60
C LEU A 155 14.12 2.56 -10.98
N ALA A 156 15.18 1.99 -10.38
CA ALA A 156 16.29 2.77 -9.86
C ALA A 156 17.07 3.49 -10.98
N ASP A 157 17.23 2.86 -12.16
CA ASP A 157 17.89 3.45 -13.33
C ASP A 157 17.06 4.59 -13.96
N LEU A 158 15.74 4.57 -13.81
CA LEU A 158 14.86 5.68 -14.15
C LEU A 158 14.98 6.89 -13.20
N GLY A 159 15.80 6.77 -12.14
CA GLY A 159 16.05 7.84 -11.17
C GLY A 159 15.21 7.79 -9.90
N PHE A 160 14.33 6.80 -9.74
CA PHE A 160 13.54 6.67 -8.52
C PHE A 160 14.40 6.22 -7.33
N LYS A 161 14.24 6.90 -6.19
CA LYS A 161 14.98 6.61 -4.95
C LYS A 161 14.16 5.86 -3.90
N GLN A 162 12.86 5.79 -4.05
CA GLN A 162 11.95 5.12 -3.10
C GLN A 162 11.16 4.04 -3.87
N ILE A 163 11.55 2.78 -3.70
CA ILE A 163 11.05 1.66 -4.50
C ILE A 163 10.47 0.58 -3.59
N SER A 164 9.27 0.10 -3.94
CA SER A 164 8.59 -1.00 -3.27
C SER A 164 8.01 -1.93 -4.33
N VAL A 165 8.55 -3.14 -4.46
CA VAL A 165 8.03 -4.17 -5.36
C VAL A 165 7.70 -5.39 -4.51
N GLU A 166 6.39 -5.67 -4.39
CA GLU A 166 5.83 -6.62 -3.44
C GLU A 166 5.50 -7.97 -4.11
N PRO A 167 5.57 -9.10 -3.40
CA PRO A 167 5.00 -10.33 -3.90
C PRO A 167 3.47 -10.20 -4.06
N VAL A 168 2.92 -10.77 -5.11
CA VAL A 168 1.47 -10.79 -5.30
C VAL A 168 0.77 -11.57 -4.18
N VAL A 169 -0.35 -11.03 -3.70
CA VAL A 169 -1.31 -11.78 -2.88
C VAL A 169 -2.40 -12.29 -3.82
N ALA A 170 -2.43 -13.61 -4.03
CA ALA A 170 -3.29 -14.26 -5.00
C ALA A 170 -3.77 -15.61 -4.45
N GLN A 171 -4.88 -16.14 -4.99
CA GLN A 171 -5.30 -17.49 -4.68
C GLN A 171 -4.32 -18.50 -5.31
N PRO A 172 -4.04 -19.64 -4.66
CA PRO A 172 -3.11 -20.65 -5.21
C PRO A 172 -3.50 -21.17 -6.60
N THR A 173 -4.76 -21.00 -6.99
CA THR A 173 -5.32 -21.40 -8.30
C THR A 173 -5.09 -20.37 -9.41
N ASP A 174 -4.65 -19.17 -9.07
CA ASP A 174 -4.39 -18.12 -10.05
C ASP A 174 -3.08 -18.40 -10.81
N ASP A 175 -3.08 -18.23 -12.13
CA ASP A 175 -1.91 -18.52 -12.99
C ASP A 175 -0.68 -17.67 -12.64
N TYR A 176 -0.88 -16.51 -12.03
CA TYR A 176 0.17 -15.59 -11.63
C TYR A 176 0.58 -15.73 -10.15
N ALA A 177 -0.06 -16.63 -9.39
CA ALA A 177 0.28 -16.85 -7.98
C ALA A 177 1.70 -17.38 -7.80
N ILE A 178 2.42 -16.87 -6.81
CA ILE A 178 3.73 -17.40 -6.42
C ILE A 178 3.55 -18.77 -5.77
N ARG A 179 4.38 -19.73 -6.18
CA ARG A 179 4.33 -21.12 -5.76
C ARG A 179 5.54 -21.48 -4.89
N GLU A 180 5.47 -22.61 -4.17
CA GLU A 180 6.63 -23.08 -3.38
C GLU A 180 7.87 -23.35 -4.23
N GLU A 181 7.69 -23.81 -5.46
CA GLU A 181 8.77 -24.05 -6.44
C GLU A 181 9.49 -22.79 -6.89
N ASP A 182 8.87 -21.61 -6.74
CA ASP A 182 9.45 -20.29 -7.08
C ASP A 182 10.38 -19.77 -5.98
N LEU A 183 10.22 -20.24 -4.74
CA LEU A 183 10.93 -19.69 -3.59
C LEU A 183 12.47 -19.74 -3.69
N PRO A 184 13.09 -20.80 -4.25
CA PRO A 184 14.54 -20.80 -4.45
C PRO A 184 15.00 -19.69 -5.39
N ILE A 185 14.28 -19.46 -6.50
CA ILE A 185 14.57 -18.41 -7.48
C ILE A 185 14.44 -17.03 -6.81
N LEU A 186 13.34 -16.83 -6.09
CA LEU A 186 13.10 -15.55 -5.39
C LEU A 186 14.19 -15.23 -4.36
N LYS A 187 14.70 -16.24 -3.63
CA LYS A 187 15.82 -16.03 -2.70
C LYS A 187 17.07 -15.55 -3.44
N GLU A 188 17.42 -16.20 -4.56
CA GLU A 188 18.55 -15.77 -5.37
C GLU A 188 18.38 -14.33 -5.90
N GLU A 189 17.16 -13.96 -6.29
CA GLU A 189 16.87 -12.60 -6.77
C GLU A 189 17.00 -11.55 -5.66
N TYR A 190 16.58 -11.86 -4.42
CA TYR A 190 16.84 -10.99 -3.27
C TYR A 190 18.35 -10.85 -2.99
N ASP A 191 19.10 -11.94 -3.07
CA ASP A 191 20.58 -11.91 -2.87
C ASP A 191 21.27 -11.07 -3.96
N LYS A 192 20.91 -11.27 -5.23
CA LYS A 192 21.41 -10.45 -6.36
C LYS A 192 21.10 -8.97 -6.16
N LEU A 193 19.88 -8.66 -5.76
CA LEU A 193 19.47 -7.28 -5.50
C LEU A 193 20.27 -6.66 -4.36
N ALA A 194 20.48 -7.39 -3.26
CA ALA A 194 21.27 -6.91 -2.12
C ALA A 194 22.72 -6.58 -2.51
N VAL A 195 23.36 -7.48 -3.29
CA VAL A 195 24.74 -7.28 -3.79
C VAL A 195 24.80 -6.02 -4.69
N GLU A 196 23.86 -5.89 -5.63
CA GLU A 196 23.85 -4.74 -6.54
C GLU A 196 23.54 -3.42 -5.79
N MET A 197 22.70 -3.42 -4.79
CA MET A 197 22.43 -2.25 -3.96
C MET A 197 23.66 -1.81 -3.18
N ILE A 198 24.44 -2.75 -2.62
CA ILE A 198 25.72 -2.45 -1.94
C ILE A 198 26.71 -1.81 -2.93
N LYS A 199 26.84 -2.34 -4.13
CA LYS A 199 27.69 -1.80 -5.19
C LYS A 199 27.25 -0.39 -5.57
N ARG A 200 25.98 -0.18 -5.89
CA ARG A 200 25.43 1.15 -6.24
C ARG A 200 25.60 2.16 -5.11
N LYS A 201 25.48 1.75 -3.86
CA LYS A 201 25.76 2.62 -2.71
C LYS A 201 27.18 3.12 -2.70
N LYS A 202 28.19 2.25 -2.99
CA LYS A 202 29.59 2.64 -3.10
C LYS A 202 29.87 3.58 -4.28
N GLU A 203 29.07 3.48 -5.34
CA GLU A 203 29.14 4.32 -6.55
C GLU A 203 28.38 5.65 -6.42
N GLY A 204 27.75 5.94 -5.27
CA GLY A 204 26.92 7.14 -5.08
C GLY A 204 25.54 7.08 -5.74
N LYS A 205 25.12 5.89 -6.20
CA LYS A 205 23.83 5.64 -6.88
C LYS A 205 22.83 4.91 -5.97
N ALA A 206 22.84 5.21 -4.67
CA ALA A 206 21.97 4.56 -3.70
C ALA A 206 20.50 4.85 -3.96
N PHE A 207 19.66 3.85 -3.66
CA PHE A 207 18.20 3.95 -3.58
C PHE A 207 17.70 3.13 -2.40
N ASN A 208 16.47 3.38 -1.95
CA ASN A 208 15.80 2.61 -0.92
C ASN A 208 14.91 1.55 -1.56
N PHE A 209 15.07 0.31 -1.12
CA PHE A 209 14.14 -0.78 -1.41
C PHE A 209 13.38 -1.14 -0.13
N PHE A 210 12.07 -1.05 -0.15
CA PHE A 210 11.22 -1.12 1.05
C PHE A 210 11.47 -2.38 1.88
N HIS A 211 11.62 -3.55 1.25
CA HIS A 211 11.86 -4.81 1.95
C HIS A 211 13.19 -4.86 2.71
N PHE A 212 14.17 -4.03 2.32
CA PHE A 212 15.47 -3.95 3.00
C PHE A 212 15.57 -2.82 4.03
N MET A 213 14.49 -2.06 4.24
CA MET A 213 14.43 -1.01 5.25
C MET A 213 14.15 -1.61 6.65
N ILE A 214 15.08 -2.44 7.12
CA ILE A 214 15.03 -3.09 8.43
C ILE A 214 16.10 -2.47 9.33
N ASP A 215 15.69 -1.94 10.49
CA ASP A 215 16.64 -1.47 11.50
C ASP A 215 17.22 -2.67 12.28
N LEU A 216 18.40 -3.09 11.85
CA LEU A 216 19.14 -4.16 12.51
C LEU A 216 19.93 -3.68 13.74
N GLN A 217 20.22 -2.37 13.85
CA GLN A 217 21.00 -1.80 14.95
C GLN A 217 20.14 -1.47 16.17
N GLY A 218 18.99 -0.83 15.95
CA GLY A 218 18.03 -0.51 17.01
C GLY A 218 17.21 -1.71 17.49
N GLY A 219 17.26 -2.81 16.75
CA GLY A 219 16.44 -4.00 16.99
C GLY A 219 14.95 -3.82 16.74
N PRO A 220 14.16 -4.89 16.81
CA PRO A 220 12.74 -4.84 16.54
C PRO A 220 11.96 -4.26 17.73
N CYS A 221 11.01 -3.39 17.46
CA CYS A 221 10.00 -3.03 18.44
C CYS A 221 8.98 -4.17 18.59
N VAL A 222 9.13 -4.99 19.63
CA VAL A 222 8.27 -6.17 19.87
C VAL A 222 6.79 -5.79 19.86
N ALA A 223 6.40 -4.72 20.56
CA ALA A 223 5.01 -4.28 20.64
C ALA A 223 4.39 -3.96 19.27
N LYS A 224 5.15 -3.32 18.37
CA LYS A 224 4.69 -2.98 17.01
C LYS A 224 4.74 -4.16 16.03
N ARG A 225 5.48 -5.22 16.36
CA ARG A 225 5.77 -6.34 15.45
C ARG A 225 5.07 -7.64 15.85
N LEU A 226 4.14 -7.59 16.79
CA LEU A 226 3.36 -8.78 17.18
C LEU A 226 2.36 -9.19 16.09
N SER A 227 1.62 -8.25 15.52
CA SER A 227 0.46 -8.49 14.66
C SER A 227 0.53 -7.83 13.27
N GLY A 228 1.70 -7.48 12.79
CA GLY A 228 1.88 -6.92 11.45
C GLY A 228 1.29 -5.53 11.26
N CYS A 229 0.51 -5.33 10.17
CA CYS A 229 0.00 -4.02 9.76
C CYS A 229 -1.22 -3.54 10.57
N GLY A 230 -1.76 -4.35 11.49
CA GLY A 230 -2.94 -4.00 12.28
C GLY A 230 -4.27 -4.12 11.52
N SER A 231 -4.31 -4.85 10.40
CA SER A 231 -5.56 -5.09 9.67
C SER A 231 -6.65 -5.65 10.59
N GLY A 232 -7.89 -5.17 10.41
CA GLY A 232 -9.04 -5.55 11.22
C GLY A 232 -9.09 -4.96 12.63
N THR A 233 -8.01 -4.30 13.09
CA THR A 233 -7.94 -3.70 14.44
C THR A 233 -7.54 -2.23 14.42
N GLU A 234 -6.41 -1.90 13.84
CA GLU A 234 -5.85 -0.54 13.75
C GLU A 234 -5.97 0.04 12.33
N TYR A 235 -6.21 -0.80 11.36
CA TYR A 235 -6.41 -0.48 9.95
C TYR A 235 -7.69 -1.12 9.45
N LEU A 236 -8.54 -0.34 8.79
CA LEU A 236 -9.77 -0.78 8.14
C LEU A 236 -9.86 -0.20 6.72
N ALA A 237 -10.48 -0.94 5.82
CA ALA A 237 -10.87 -0.43 4.51
C ALA A 237 -12.35 -0.02 4.53
N VAL A 238 -12.66 1.13 3.94
CA VAL A 238 -14.03 1.64 3.80
C VAL A 238 -14.41 1.64 2.33
N THR A 239 -15.54 1.02 2.00
CA THR A 239 -16.06 0.98 0.63
C THR A 239 -16.86 2.24 0.27
N PRO A 240 -17.18 2.49 -1.03
CA PRO A 240 -18.05 3.58 -1.43
C PRO A 240 -19.49 3.53 -0.83
N TRP A 241 -19.87 2.40 -0.26
CA TRP A 241 -21.18 2.20 0.42
C TRP A 241 -21.07 2.33 1.94
N GLY A 242 -19.86 2.64 2.45
CA GLY A 242 -19.60 2.76 3.88
C GLY A 242 -19.27 1.46 4.60
N ASP A 243 -19.21 0.33 3.88
CA ASP A 243 -18.92 -0.97 4.49
C ASP A 243 -17.48 -1.04 4.99
N LEU A 244 -17.27 -1.66 6.15
CA LEU A 244 -15.98 -1.80 6.82
C LEU A 244 -15.44 -3.22 6.63
N TYR A 245 -14.18 -3.29 6.17
CA TYR A 245 -13.44 -4.55 6.01
C TYR A 245 -12.08 -4.49 6.71
N PRO A 246 -11.48 -5.64 7.09
CA PRO A 246 -10.17 -5.67 7.77
C PRO A 246 -9.06 -4.96 6.99
N CYS A 247 -9.03 -5.12 5.67
CA CYS A 247 -8.19 -4.36 4.74
C CYS A 247 -8.75 -4.45 3.32
N HIS A 248 -8.11 -3.73 2.38
CA HIS A 248 -8.54 -3.70 0.97
C HIS A 248 -8.53 -5.07 0.28
N GLN A 249 -7.72 -6.03 0.74
CA GLN A 249 -7.69 -7.39 0.18
C GLN A 249 -8.98 -8.18 0.44
N PHE A 250 -9.69 -7.87 1.52
CA PHE A 250 -10.93 -8.54 1.91
C PHE A 250 -12.18 -7.86 1.39
N VAL A 251 -12.06 -6.68 0.74
CA VAL A 251 -13.21 -5.95 0.23
C VAL A 251 -13.98 -6.79 -0.77
N GLY A 252 -15.30 -6.89 -0.55
CA GLY A 252 -16.23 -7.69 -1.37
C GLY A 252 -16.39 -9.14 -0.91
N ASN A 253 -15.58 -9.63 0.01
CA ASN A 253 -15.83 -10.92 0.64
C ASN A 253 -16.73 -10.75 1.87
N GLU A 254 -18.01 -11.14 1.74
CA GLU A 254 -19.03 -10.97 2.78
C GLU A 254 -18.66 -11.62 4.12
N LYS A 255 -17.83 -12.68 4.09
CA LYS A 255 -17.35 -13.32 5.33
C LYS A 255 -16.55 -12.37 6.22
N PHE A 256 -15.88 -11.38 5.62
CA PHE A 256 -15.05 -10.39 6.30
C PHE A 256 -15.70 -9.01 6.40
N LEU A 257 -16.99 -8.88 6.10
CA LEU A 257 -17.74 -7.65 6.34
C LEU A 257 -17.89 -7.42 7.85
N MET A 258 -17.22 -6.38 8.37
CA MET A 258 -17.15 -6.07 9.81
C MET A 258 -18.28 -5.18 10.30
N GLY A 259 -18.92 -4.44 9.42
CA GLY A 259 -19.94 -3.45 9.73
C GLY A 259 -20.01 -2.34 8.70
N ASN A 260 -20.47 -1.17 9.11
CA ASN A 260 -20.61 0.00 8.23
C ASN A 260 -20.28 1.28 9.01
N VAL A 261 -19.89 2.35 8.33
CA VAL A 261 -19.55 3.64 8.98
C VAL A 261 -20.72 4.23 9.79
N ASP A 262 -21.96 3.87 9.47
CA ASP A 262 -23.18 4.31 10.19
C ASP A 262 -23.43 3.50 11.47
N THR A 263 -23.09 2.21 11.47
CA THR A 263 -23.34 1.30 12.60
C THR A 263 -22.09 0.96 13.40
N GLY A 264 -20.93 1.32 12.87
CA GLY A 264 -19.63 0.92 13.44
C GLY A 264 -19.29 -0.54 13.12
N VAL A 265 -18.26 -1.05 13.78
CA VAL A 265 -17.87 -2.47 13.75
C VAL A 265 -18.87 -3.25 14.61
N VAL A 266 -19.59 -4.17 13.98
CA VAL A 266 -20.59 -5.03 14.63
C VAL A 266 -20.16 -6.51 14.71
N ARG A 267 -19.10 -6.87 13.99
CA ARG A 267 -18.53 -8.23 13.94
C ARG A 267 -17.26 -8.29 14.80
N ASP A 268 -17.47 -8.34 16.12
CA ASP A 268 -16.37 -8.47 17.08
C ASP A 268 -15.59 -9.78 16.91
N ASP A 269 -16.25 -10.84 16.46
CA ASP A 269 -15.63 -12.13 16.14
C ASP A 269 -14.53 -11.99 15.10
N ILE A 270 -14.75 -11.24 14.00
CA ILE A 270 -13.73 -10.98 12.99
C ILE A 270 -12.61 -10.12 13.58
N ARG A 271 -12.95 -9.04 14.30
CA ARG A 271 -11.95 -8.18 14.94
C ARG A 271 -11.05 -8.97 15.89
N ASP A 272 -11.62 -9.86 16.68
CA ASP A 272 -10.88 -10.67 17.65
C ASP A 272 -10.02 -11.74 16.95
N GLU A 273 -10.49 -12.32 15.83
CA GLU A 273 -9.69 -13.20 14.99
C GLU A 273 -8.42 -12.49 14.49
N PHE A 274 -8.56 -11.29 13.92
CA PHE A 274 -7.42 -10.50 13.44
C PHE A 274 -6.49 -10.04 14.57
N LYS A 275 -7.03 -9.67 15.72
CA LYS A 275 -6.26 -9.33 16.92
C LYS A 275 -5.45 -10.51 17.44
N CYS A 276 -6.00 -11.71 17.37
CA CYS A 276 -5.33 -12.94 17.76
C CYS A 276 -4.32 -13.45 16.73
N CYS A 277 -4.39 -12.97 15.46
CA CYS A 277 -3.47 -13.33 14.39
C CYS A 277 -2.09 -12.69 14.59
N ASN A 278 -1.31 -13.19 15.55
CA ASN A 278 0.02 -12.68 15.90
C ASN A 278 1.11 -13.76 15.73
N VAL A 279 2.38 -13.36 15.88
CA VAL A 279 3.53 -14.26 15.69
C VAL A 279 3.55 -15.47 16.64
N TYR A 280 2.85 -15.41 17.77
CA TYR A 280 2.73 -16.52 18.70
C TYR A 280 1.55 -17.46 18.39
N ALA A 281 0.57 -17.00 17.61
CA ALA A 281 -0.52 -17.85 17.14
C ALA A 281 -0.10 -18.79 16.00
N LYS A 282 0.95 -18.42 15.26
CA LYS A 282 1.45 -19.19 14.10
C LYS A 282 2.61 -20.09 14.51
N ASP A 283 2.47 -21.42 14.42
CA ASP A 283 3.47 -22.39 14.90
C ASP A 283 4.85 -22.21 14.26
N LYS A 284 4.92 -21.95 12.95
CA LYS A 284 6.18 -21.64 12.25
C LYS A 284 6.86 -20.37 12.79
N CYS A 285 6.08 -19.38 13.22
CA CYS A 285 6.60 -18.09 13.69
C CYS A 285 7.11 -18.14 15.14
N LYS A 286 6.55 -18.99 16.01
CA LYS A 286 6.94 -19.08 17.44
C LYS A 286 8.44 -19.22 17.63
N LYS A 287 9.10 -20.04 16.80
CA LYS A 287 10.53 -20.37 16.86
C LYS A 287 11.37 -19.63 15.82
N CYS A 288 10.77 -18.77 14.98
CA CYS A 288 11.48 -18.03 13.93
C CYS A 288 12.33 -16.92 14.53
N PHE A 289 13.62 -16.85 14.15
CA PHE A 289 14.51 -15.77 14.59
C PHE A 289 14.07 -14.39 14.08
N ALA A 290 13.42 -14.34 12.91
CA ALA A 290 12.97 -13.10 12.26
C ALA A 290 11.55 -12.66 12.69
N LYS A 291 10.89 -13.33 13.63
CA LYS A 291 9.48 -13.09 13.94
C LYS A 291 9.14 -11.63 14.26
N PHE A 292 10.01 -10.92 14.97
CA PHE A 292 9.78 -9.52 15.34
C PHE A 292 10.27 -8.52 14.26
N TYR A 293 10.91 -8.99 13.21
CA TYR A 293 11.20 -8.20 12.00
C TYR A 293 10.10 -8.39 10.96
N CYS A 294 9.64 -9.63 10.77
CA CYS A 294 8.63 -10.04 9.79
C CYS A 294 7.19 -9.77 10.24
N SER A 295 6.90 -9.80 11.56
CA SER A 295 5.54 -9.66 12.15
C SER A 295 4.56 -10.77 11.74
N GLY A 296 5.06 -11.92 11.25
CA GLY A 296 4.24 -13.09 10.90
C GLY A 296 3.63 -13.06 9.49
N GLY A 297 4.02 -12.12 8.64
CA GLY A 297 3.53 -11.98 7.27
C GLY A 297 2.14 -11.36 7.15
N CYS A 298 1.59 -11.33 5.94
CA CYS A 298 0.26 -10.83 5.64
C CYS A 298 -0.83 -11.76 6.23
N ALA A 299 -1.97 -11.19 6.60
CA ALA A 299 -3.15 -11.93 7.08
C ALA A 299 -4.09 -12.35 5.93
N ALA A 300 -3.93 -11.75 4.73
CA ALA A 300 -4.70 -12.07 3.52
C ALA A 300 -4.16 -13.29 2.79
#